data_e96daa49867b664196ea7298fff2c24b
#
_entry.id   e96daa49867b664196ea7298fff2c24b
#
_cell.length_a   1.000
_cell.length_b   1.000
_cell.length_c   1.000
_cell.angle_alpha   90.00
_cell.angle_beta   90.00
_cell.angle_gamma   90.00
#
_symmetry.space_group_name_H-M   'P 1'
#
loop_
_entity.id
_entity.type
_entity.pdbx_description
1 polymer ?
#
loop_
_entity_poly.entity_id
_entity_poly.type
_entity_poly.pdbx_seq_one_letter_code
_entity_poly.pdbx_strand_id
1 'polypeptide(L)'
;VSQDSLALEEVTRDSFPLPTLGKKVEAWRQTIMTGTGVQVVKGLPVGQWSEAEIALAYWGIGHHLGTPGAQNPDNELLGHVKDYDEARDDPFVRLYRTNSNIRYHCDAADIVGLLCLKPAKTGGKSRVVSTGSLFNALYQRHPEWIPRLFEPIKLDRRGELIEGQKP
;
A
#
# COMPACT_ATOMS: atom_id res chain seq x y z
N VAL A 1 0.03 -22.00 -25.60
CA VAL A 1 0.22 -20.56 -25.52
C VAL A 1 1.53 -20.36 -24.77
N SER A 2 2.55 -19.85 -25.49
CA SER A 2 3.90 -19.65 -24.96
C SER A 2 3.86 -18.71 -23.77
N GLN A 3 4.46 -19.16 -22.67
CA GLN A 3 4.74 -18.37 -21.48
C GLN A 3 5.94 -17.44 -21.75
N ASP A 4 5.74 -16.37 -22.49
CA ASP A 4 6.53 -15.18 -22.30
C ASP A 4 5.96 -14.49 -21.07
N SER A 5 6.56 -14.74 -19.90
CA SER A 5 6.25 -14.00 -18.69
C SER A 5 6.73 -12.55 -18.91
N LEU A 6 5.80 -11.66 -19.23
CA LEU A 6 6.05 -10.22 -19.19
C LEU A 6 6.66 -9.91 -17.82
N ALA A 7 7.85 -9.32 -17.82
CA ALA A 7 8.44 -8.80 -16.60
C ALA A 7 7.47 -7.74 -16.03
N LEU A 8 7.28 -7.70 -14.72
CA LEU A 8 6.34 -6.75 -14.10
C LEU A 8 6.62 -5.30 -14.50
N GLU A 9 7.89 -4.97 -14.73
CA GLU A 9 8.35 -3.65 -15.16
C GLU A 9 7.82 -3.24 -16.54
N GLU A 10 7.49 -4.20 -17.40
CA GLU A 10 6.99 -3.96 -18.74
C GLU A 10 5.46 -3.84 -18.79
N VAL A 11 4.78 -4.16 -17.66
CA VAL A 11 3.33 -4.05 -17.56
C VAL A 11 2.92 -2.60 -17.44
N THR A 12 2.05 -2.19 -18.32
CA THR A 12 1.42 -0.87 -18.34
C THR A 12 -0.10 -1.00 -18.32
N ARG A 13 -0.79 0.10 -18.15
CA ARG A 13 -2.26 0.14 -18.30
C ARG A 13 -2.71 -0.35 -19.67
N ASP A 14 -1.97 -0.03 -20.73
CA ASP A 14 -2.31 -0.37 -22.10
C ASP A 14 -2.00 -1.84 -22.43
N SER A 15 -0.88 -2.38 -21.89
CA SER A 15 -0.52 -3.79 -22.07
C SER A 15 -1.34 -4.75 -21.19
N PHE A 16 -2.05 -4.21 -20.18
CA PHE A 16 -2.92 -4.98 -19.28
C PHE A 16 -4.36 -4.44 -19.32
N PRO A 17 -5.08 -4.59 -20.45
CA PRO A 17 -6.45 -4.07 -20.59
C PRO A 17 -7.42 -4.84 -19.69
N LEU A 18 -8.39 -4.11 -19.12
CA LEU A 18 -9.45 -4.66 -18.27
C LEU A 18 -10.82 -4.47 -18.93
N PRO A 19 -11.14 -5.18 -20.01
CA PRO A 19 -12.36 -4.94 -20.80
C PRO A 19 -13.64 -5.14 -19.98
N THR A 20 -13.65 -6.05 -19.05
CA THR A 20 -14.83 -6.34 -18.20
C THR A 20 -14.73 -5.65 -16.84
N LEU A 21 -13.53 -5.63 -16.23
CA LEU A 21 -13.32 -5.14 -14.87
C LEU A 21 -13.06 -3.62 -14.82
N GLY A 22 -12.65 -3.01 -15.93
CA GLY A 22 -12.18 -1.62 -15.96
C GLY A 22 -13.18 -0.61 -15.38
N LYS A 23 -14.49 -0.74 -15.70
CA LYS A 23 -15.53 0.12 -15.11
C LYS A 23 -15.64 -0.01 -13.60
N LYS A 24 -15.43 -1.22 -13.05
CA LYS A 24 -15.45 -1.44 -11.61
C LYS A 24 -14.19 -0.86 -10.95
N VAL A 25 -13.02 -1.03 -11.56
CA VAL A 25 -11.76 -0.47 -11.06
C VAL A 25 -11.82 1.05 -11.04
N GLU A 26 -12.38 1.69 -12.06
CA GLU A 26 -12.61 3.12 -12.06
C GLU A 26 -13.57 3.56 -10.93
N ALA A 27 -14.65 2.82 -10.69
CA ALA A 27 -15.55 3.09 -9.57
C ALA A 27 -14.82 2.94 -8.21
N TRP A 28 -13.94 1.95 -8.06
CA TRP A 28 -13.10 1.82 -6.86
C TRP A 28 -12.17 3.03 -6.70
N ARG A 29 -11.53 3.45 -7.78
CA ARG A 29 -10.67 4.62 -7.79
C ARG A 29 -11.44 5.87 -7.33
N GLN A 30 -12.64 6.11 -7.85
CA GLN A 30 -13.49 7.22 -7.42
C GLN A 30 -13.87 7.12 -5.94
N THR A 31 -14.23 5.93 -5.45
CA THR A 31 -14.52 5.71 -4.03
C THR A 31 -13.33 6.05 -3.13
N ILE A 32 -12.11 5.68 -3.57
CA ILE A 32 -10.87 5.94 -2.81
C ILE A 32 -10.52 7.43 -2.85
N MET A 33 -10.54 8.05 -4.04
CA MET A 33 -10.03 9.42 -4.23
C MET A 33 -11.00 10.50 -3.75
N THR A 34 -12.30 10.29 -3.93
CA THR A 34 -13.32 11.34 -3.69
C THR A 34 -14.47 10.91 -2.78
N GLY A 35 -14.50 9.63 -2.39
CA GLY A 35 -15.53 9.06 -1.55
C GLY A 35 -15.07 8.78 -0.12
N THR A 36 -15.31 7.55 0.33
CA THR A 36 -14.97 7.13 1.71
C THR A 36 -13.47 6.95 1.96
N GLY A 37 -12.64 6.98 0.93
CA GLY A 37 -11.20 6.76 1.02
C GLY A 37 -10.78 5.29 1.14
N VAL A 38 -11.73 4.36 1.15
CA VAL A 38 -11.45 2.92 1.34
C VAL A 38 -12.33 2.09 0.43
N GLN A 39 -11.71 1.09 -0.22
CA GLN A 39 -12.39 0.10 -1.02
C GLN A 39 -11.93 -1.30 -0.63
N VAL A 40 -12.84 -2.17 -0.26
CA VAL A 40 -12.56 -3.60 -0.06
C VAL A 40 -12.99 -4.36 -1.31
N VAL A 41 -12.04 -5.08 -1.90
CA VAL A 41 -12.28 -5.95 -3.06
C VAL A 41 -12.23 -7.40 -2.62
N LYS A 42 -13.21 -8.19 -3.04
CA LYS A 42 -13.29 -9.63 -2.71
C LYS A 42 -13.41 -10.45 -3.99
N GLY A 43 -13.01 -11.71 -3.91
CA GLY A 43 -13.22 -12.69 -4.97
C GLY A 43 -12.07 -12.83 -5.96
N LEU A 44 -10.88 -12.26 -5.67
CA LEU A 44 -9.68 -12.64 -6.42
C LEU A 44 -9.32 -14.09 -6.08
N PRO A 45 -9.20 -14.98 -7.10
CA PRO A 45 -9.02 -16.42 -6.85
C PRO A 45 -7.56 -16.78 -6.56
N VAL A 46 -6.96 -16.10 -5.59
CA VAL A 46 -5.53 -16.24 -5.22
C VAL A 46 -5.13 -17.69 -4.89
N GLY A 47 -6.06 -18.52 -4.43
CA GLY A 47 -5.79 -19.93 -4.15
C GLY A 47 -5.74 -20.83 -5.39
N GLN A 48 -6.07 -20.30 -6.58
CA GLN A 48 -6.09 -21.02 -7.85
C GLN A 48 -4.97 -20.57 -8.80
N TRP A 49 -4.34 -19.46 -8.51
CA TRP A 49 -3.31 -18.84 -9.32
C TRP A 49 -1.92 -19.11 -8.77
N SER A 50 -0.93 -19.15 -9.63
CA SER A 50 0.48 -19.12 -9.26
C SER A 50 0.86 -17.76 -8.68
N GLU A 51 1.94 -17.69 -7.93
CA GLU A 51 2.45 -16.44 -7.38
C GLU A 51 2.74 -15.40 -8.49
N ALA A 52 3.25 -15.83 -9.63
CA ALA A 52 3.49 -14.96 -10.79
C ALA A 52 2.18 -14.39 -11.38
N GLU A 53 1.15 -15.21 -11.51
CA GLU A 53 -0.17 -14.76 -12.00
C GLU A 53 -0.82 -13.79 -11.01
N ILE A 54 -0.69 -14.04 -9.72
CA ILE A 54 -1.17 -13.13 -8.67
C ILE A 54 -0.45 -11.79 -8.74
N ALA A 55 0.88 -11.81 -8.83
CA ALA A 55 1.70 -10.61 -8.93
C ALA A 55 1.32 -9.80 -10.18
N LEU A 56 1.21 -10.46 -11.33
CA LEU A 56 0.83 -9.83 -12.59
C LEU A 56 -0.57 -9.20 -12.51
N ALA A 57 -1.56 -9.94 -11.99
CA ALA A 57 -2.93 -9.44 -11.87
C ALA A 57 -3.01 -8.25 -10.90
N TYR A 58 -2.33 -8.34 -9.76
CA TYR A 58 -2.34 -7.27 -8.77
C TYR A 58 -1.62 -6.01 -9.27
N TRP A 59 -0.45 -6.17 -9.91
CA TRP A 59 0.31 -5.10 -10.51
C TRP A 59 -0.46 -4.43 -11.66
N GLY A 60 -1.04 -5.24 -12.57
CA GLY A 60 -1.85 -4.74 -13.68
C GLY A 60 -3.09 -3.96 -13.22
N ILE A 61 -3.80 -4.42 -12.18
CA ILE A 61 -4.90 -3.66 -11.58
C ILE A 61 -4.38 -2.34 -10.99
N GLY A 62 -3.20 -2.35 -10.37
CA GLY A 62 -2.54 -1.16 -9.82
C GLY A 62 -2.39 -0.04 -10.84
N HIS A 63 -1.98 -0.37 -12.07
CA HIS A 63 -1.85 0.59 -13.18
C HIS A 63 -3.16 1.27 -13.60
N HIS A 64 -4.31 0.68 -13.29
CA HIS A 64 -5.62 1.30 -13.52
C HIS A 64 -6.07 2.19 -12.34
N LEU A 65 -5.46 2.03 -11.17
CA LEU A 65 -5.73 2.88 -10.00
C LEU A 65 -4.83 4.11 -9.96
N GLY A 66 -3.60 4.00 -10.41
CA GLY A 66 -2.61 5.07 -10.41
C GLY A 66 -1.31 4.65 -11.10
N THR A 67 -0.23 5.34 -10.81
CA THR A 67 1.12 4.99 -11.26
C THR A 67 1.82 4.25 -10.11
N PRO A 68 2.03 2.93 -10.23
CA PRO A 68 2.76 2.18 -9.22
C PRO A 68 4.23 2.63 -9.13
N GLY A 69 4.78 2.57 -7.93
CA GLY A 69 6.18 2.91 -7.67
C GLY A 69 6.90 1.83 -6.87
N ALA A 70 8.22 1.95 -6.78
CA ALA A 70 9.03 1.07 -5.95
C ALA A 70 8.61 1.12 -4.48
N GLN A 71 8.64 -0.04 -3.82
CA GLN A 71 8.16 -0.21 -2.44
C GLN A 71 9.27 -0.06 -1.41
N ASN A 72 10.52 -0.12 -1.84
CA ASN A 72 11.69 -0.01 -0.98
C ASN A 72 12.92 0.50 -1.76
N PRO A 73 14.06 0.78 -1.08
CA PRO A 73 15.29 1.23 -1.72
C PRO A 73 15.89 0.25 -2.74
N ASP A 74 15.53 -1.03 -2.66
CA ASP A 74 15.98 -2.08 -3.60
C ASP A 74 15.17 -2.09 -4.90
N ASN A 75 14.26 -1.11 -5.07
CA ASN A 75 13.35 -0.99 -6.20
C ASN A 75 12.39 -2.18 -6.39
N GLU A 76 12.06 -2.90 -5.33
CA GLU A 76 11.02 -3.91 -5.41
C GLU A 76 9.68 -3.26 -5.78
N LEU A 77 9.00 -3.83 -6.76
CA LEU A 77 7.70 -3.35 -7.24
C LEU A 77 6.55 -3.78 -6.32
N LEU A 78 6.67 -4.95 -5.71
CA LEU A 78 5.69 -5.52 -4.80
C LEU A 78 6.34 -5.87 -3.47
N GLY A 79 5.97 -5.15 -2.42
CA GLY A 79 6.43 -5.42 -1.06
C GLY A 79 5.70 -6.63 -0.45
N HIS A 80 6.45 -7.55 0.15
CA HIS A 80 5.89 -8.72 0.83
C HIS A 80 5.76 -8.45 2.32
N VAL A 81 4.52 -8.45 2.82
CA VAL A 81 4.21 -8.31 4.24
C VAL A 81 4.14 -9.70 4.88
N LYS A 82 5.19 -10.09 5.55
CA LYS A 82 5.28 -11.37 6.30
C LYS A 82 6.31 -11.26 7.41
N ASP A 83 6.27 -12.22 8.35
CA ASP A 83 7.30 -12.37 9.36
C ASP A 83 8.56 -13.01 8.74
N TYR A 84 9.68 -12.31 8.84
CA TYR A 84 10.99 -12.76 8.39
C TYR A 84 11.89 -13.15 9.57
N ASP A 85 11.31 -13.27 10.78
CA ASP A 85 12.03 -13.53 12.04
C ASP A 85 13.11 -12.47 12.36
N GLU A 86 12.94 -11.25 11.85
CA GLU A 86 13.87 -10.15 12.10
C GLU A 86 13.72 -9.60 13.53
N ALA A 87 14.82 -9.11 14.10
CA ALA A 87 14.86 -8.57 15.45
C ALA A 87 13.99 -7.31 15.58
N ARG A 88 13.01 -7.33 16.50
CA ARG A 88 12.02 -6.26 16.67
C ARG A 88 12.58 -4.98 17.27
N ASP A 89 13.68 -5.09 17.97
CA ASP A 89 14.41 -4.02 18.66
C ASP A 89 15.45 -3.33 17.76
N ASP A 90 15.70 -3.85 16.58
CA ASP A 90 16.53 -3.18 15.59
C ASP A 90 15.78 -1.97 15.00
N PRO A 91 16.30 -0.73 15.16
CA PRO A 91 15.65 0.48 14.67
C PRO A 91 15.55 0.56 13.16
N PHE A 92 16.35 -0.22 12.42
CA PHE A 92 16.33 -0.26 10.95
C PHE A 92 15.35 -1.29 10.39
N VAL A 93 14.88 -2.24 11.20
CA VAL A 93 13.92 -3.24 10.77
C VAL A 93 12.54 -2.60 10.55
N ARG A 94 11.96 -2.87 9.41
CA ARG A 94 10.59 -2.45 9.06
C ARG A 94 9.58 -3.38 9.70
N LEU A 95 8.61 -2.82 10.44
CA LEU A 95 7.64 -3.62 11.22
C LEU A 95 6.80 -4.59 10.36
N TYR A 96 6.60 -4.30 9.07
CA TYR A 96 5.87 -5.21 8.17
C TYR A 96 6.63 -6.51 7.87
N ARG A 97 7.94 -6.57 8.23
CA ARG A 97 8.80 -7.75 8.14
C ARG A 97 8.82 -8.56 9.43
N THR A 98 8.03 -8.17 10.40
CA THR A 98 7.92 -8.83 11.71
C THR A 98 6.48 -9.19 12.02
N ASN A 99 6.25 -9.96 13.07
CA ASN A 99 4.91 -10.24 13.60
C ASN A 99 4.42 -9.18 14.60
N SER A 100 5.02 -7.99 14.62
CA SER A 100 4.66 -6.90 15.51
C SER A 100 3.39 -6.19 15.06
N ASN A 101 2.67 -5.61 16.03
CA ASN A 101 1.54 -4.76 15.73
C ASN A 101 2.02 -3.40 15.21
N ILE A 102 1.60 -3.02 14.03
CA ILE A 102 1.90 -1.72 13.42
C ILE A 102 0.82 -0.71 13.86
N ARG A 103 1.25 0.42 14.41
CA ARG A 103 0.36 1.51 14.82
C ARG A 103 -0.22 2.21 13.58
N TYR A 104 -1.26 3.02 13.78
CA TYR A 104 -1.80 3.87 12.71
C TYR A 104 -0.70 4.76 12.12
N HIS A 105 -0.62 4.76 10.81
CA HIS A 105 0.31 5.56 10.02
C HIS A 105 -0.30 5.85 8.65
N CYS A 106 0.30 6.75 7.91
CA CYS A 106 0.06 6.96 6.49
C CYS A 106 1.33 6.58 5.73
N ASP A 107 1.18 5.91 4.62
CA ASP A 107 2.27 5.72 3.67
C ASP A 107 2.43 6.95 2.77
N ALA A 108 3.61 7.16 2.21
CA ALA A 108 3.89 8.28 1.31
C ALA A 108 3.38 8.01 -0.11
N ALA A 109 2.09 7.72 -0.23
CA ALA A 109 1.42 7.42 -1.50
C ALA A 109 -0.03 7.91 -1.46
N ASP A 110 -0.60 8.24 -2.63
CA ASP A 110 -2.00 8.64 -2.75
C ASP A 110 -2.96 7.45 -2.55
N ILE A 111 -2.55 6.27 -3.00
CA ILE A 111 -3.31 5.01 -2.85
C ILE A 111 -2.36 3.92 -2.36
N VAL A 112 -2.78 3.20 -1.35
CA VAL A 112 -2.11 2.00 -0.85
C VAL A 112 -2.99 0.79 -1.11
N GLY A 113 -2.44 -0.21 -1.77
CA GLY A 113 -3.11 -1.49 -1.99
C GLY A 113 -2.48 -2.58 -1.13
N LEU A 114 -3.31 -3.45 -0.56
CA LEU A 114 -2.87 -4.67 0.12
C LEU A 114 -3.65 -5.87 -0.41
N LEU A 115 -2.95 -6.88 -0.89
CA LEU A 115 -3.54 -8.14 -1.32
C LEU A 115 -3.25 -9.23 -0.29
N CYS A 116 -4.30 -9.80 0.29
CA CYS A 116 -4.16 -10.91 1.23
C CYS A 116 -4.00 -12.22 0.45
N LEU A 117 -2.80 -12.79 0.46
CA LEU A 117 -2.51 -14.11 -0.13
C LEU A 117 -2.90 -15.24 0.82
N LYS A 118 -2.56 -15.08 2.09
CA LYS A 118 -2.90 -16.03 3.17
C LYS A 118 -3.28 -15.24 4.41
N PRO A 119 -4.40 -15.54 5.06
CA PRO A 119 -4.76 -14.89 6.31
C PRO A 119 -3.78 -15.32 7.42
N ALA A 120 -3.54 -14.43 8.37
CA ALA A 120 -2.79 -14.79 9.57
C ALA A 120 -3.56 -15.84 10.39
N LYS A 121 -2.84 -16.77 11.02
CA LYS A 121 -3.44 -17.79 11.90
C LYS A 121 -4.19 -17.17 13.06
N THR A 122 -3.65 -16.09 13.62
CA THR A 122 -4.27 -15.27 14.67
C THR A 122 -3.90 -13.80 14.44
N GLY A 123 -4.79 -12.87 14.78
CA GLY A 123 -4.55 -11.44 14.57
C GLY A 123 -4.66 -11.02 13.11
N GLY A 124 -3.74 -10.15 12.66
CA GLY A 124 -3.65 -9.69 11.27
C GLY A 124 -4.81 -8.80 10.79
N LYS A 125 -5.61 -8.24 11.70
CA LYS A 125 -6.73 -7.35 11.33
C LYS A 125 -6.21 -5.95 11.00
N SER A 126 -6.55 -5.46 9.81
CA SER A 126 -6.34 -4.07 9.44
C SER A 126 -7.44 -3.18 10.03
N ARG A 127 -7.04 -2.00 10.47
CA ARG A 127 -7.94 -0.95 10.92
C ARG A 127 -7.69 0.29 10.08
N VAL A 128 -8.75 0.91 9.61
CA VAL A 128 -8.66 2.10 8.76
C VAL A 128 -9.49 3.22 9.37
N VAL A 129 -8.98 4.44 9.27
CA VAL A 129 -9.68 5.65 9.69
C VAL A 129 -9.47 6.73 8.62
N SER A 130 -10.52 7.47 8.31
CA SER A 130 -10.44 8.65 7.44
C SER A 130 -9.65 9.75 8.15
N THR A 131 -8.59 10.27 7.52
CA THR A 131 -7.81 11.42 8.03
C THR A 131 -8.67 12.67 8.14
N GLY A 132 -9.60 12.90 7.20
CA GLY A 132 -10.55 14.01 7.28
C GLY A 132 -11.49 13.88 8.48
N SER A 133 -11.99 12.67 8.76
CA SER A 133 -12.82 12.44 9.97
C SER A 133 -12.03 12.63 11.26
N LEU A 134 -10.75 12.19 11.27
CA LEU A 134 -9.85 12.41 12.40
C LEU A 134 -9.59 13.91 12.61
N PHE A 135 -9.30 14.65 11.54
CA PHE A 135 -9.10 16.10 11.60
C PHE A 135 -10.34 16.81 12.14
N ASN A 136 -11.53 16.48 11.64
CA ASN A 136 -12.77 17.07 12.12
C ASN A 136 -13.02 16.77 13.60
N ALA A 137 -12.73 15.56 14.05
CA ALA A 137 -12.86 15.19 15.46
C ALA A 137 -11.87 15.97 16.35
N LEU A 138 -10.63 16.16 15.88
CA LEU A 138 -9.63 16.99 16.57
C LEU A 138 -10.07 18.46 16.61
N TYR A 139 -10.52 19.00 15.49
CA TYR A 139 -11.00 20.38 15.42
C TYR A 139 -12.15 20.65 16.40
N GLN A 140 -13.07 19.71 16.55
CA GLN A 140 -14.21 19.85 17.47
C GLN A 140 -13.82 19.70 18.95
N ARG A 141 -12.87 18.81 19.27
CA ARG A 141 -12.56 18.46 20.66
C ARG A 141 -11.35 19.21 21.21
N HIS A 142 -10.40 19.50 20.34
CA HIS A 142 -9.10 20.07 20.67
C HIS A 142 -8.64 21.09 19.61
N PRO A 143 -9.42 22.17 19.40
CA PRO A 143 -9.08 23.19 18.38
C PRO A 143 -7.70 23.82 18.62
N GLU A 144 -7.25 23.86 19.86
CA GLU A 144 -5.92 24.36 20.25
C GLU A 144 -4.76 23.53 19.69
N TRP A 145 -5.00 22.29 19.26
CA TRP A 145 -3.96 21.43 18.64
C TRP A 145 -3.84 21.62 17.13
N ILE A 146 -4.84 22.20 16.49
CA ILE A 146 -4.88 22.30 15.03
C ILE A 146 -3.68 23.08 14.46
N PRO A 147 -3.21 24.21 15.05
CA PRO A 147 -2.03 24.90 14.50
C PRO A 147 -0.79 24.02 14.44
N ARG A 148 -0.62 23.09 15.38
CA ARG A 148 0.52 22.17 15.42
C ARG A 148 0.55 21.20 14.23
N LEU A 149 -0.59 20.87 13.62
CA LEU A 149 -0.65 19.98 12.46
C LEU A 149 -0.11 20.65 11.18
N PHE A 150 0.04 21.97 11.18
CA PHE A 150 0.60 22.74 10.06
C PHE A 150 2.06 23.13 10.28
N GLU A 151 2.65 22.77 11.41
CA GLU A 151 4.09 22.97 11.64
C GLU A 151 4.91 21.92 10.90
N PRO A 152 6.11 22.27 10.40
CA PRO A 152 7.02 21.31 9.79
C PRO A 152 7.36 20.17 10.75
N ILE A 153 7.21 18.95 10.29
CA ILE A 153 7.56 17.73 11.05
C ILE A 153 8.84 17.15 10.47
N LYS A 154 9.82 16.85 11.34
CA LYS A 154 11.02 16.14 10.92
C LYS A 154 10.68 14.67 10.70
N LEU A 155 11.02 14.16 9.53
CA LEU A 155 10.87 12.75 9.18
C LEU A 155 12.24 12.08 9.26
N ASP A 156 12.31 10.99 10.02
CA ASP A 156 13.48 10.13 10.03
C ASP A 156 13.39 9.14 8.86
N ARG A 157 14.36 9.19 7.96
CA ARG A 157 14.45 8.29 6.81
C ARG A 157 15.07 6.92 7.13
N ARG A 158 15.43 6.67 8.37
CA ARG A 158 16.00 5.39 8.85
C ARG A 158 17.20 4.92 8.01
N GLY A 159 18.09 5.82 7.64
CA GLY A 159 19.27 5.51 6.82
C GLY A 159 19.00 5.38 5.31
N GLU A 160 17.75 5.47 4.85
CA GLU A 160 17.40 5.46 3.43
C GLU A 160 17.64 6.85 2.81
N LEU A 161 18.91 7.21 2.67
CA LEU A 161 19.31 8.48 2.07
C LEU A 161 19.66 8.26 0.59
N ILE A 162 19.10 9.10 -0.26
CA ILE A 162 19.57 9.19 -1.64
C ILE A 162 20.94 9.90 -1.60
N GLU A 163 21.90 9.39 -2.34
CA GLU A 163 23.24 9.95 -2.40
C GLU A 163 23.21 11.46 -2.66
N GLY A 164 23.89 12.23 -1.80
CA GLY A 164 23.91 13.69 -1.86
C GLY A 164 22.80 14.42 -1.08
N GLN A 165 21.86 13.71 -0.48
CA GLN A 165 20.85 14.31 0.42
C GLN A 165 21.36 14.34 1.87
N LYS A 166 21.06 15.45 2.57
CA LYS A 166 21.32 15.56 4.01
C LYS A 166 20.29 14.74 4.79
N PRO A 167 20.69 14.14 5.94
CA PRO A 167 19.77 13.44 6.83
C PRO A 167 18.64 14.32 7.33
#